data_815c357890c497c4ab1c6857d1be43f7
#
_entry.id   815c357890c497c4ab1c6857d1be43f7
#
_cell.length_a   1.000
_cell.length_b   1.000
_cell.length_c   1.000
_cell.angle_alpha   90.00
_cell.angle_beta   90.00
_cell.angle_gamma   90.00
#
_symmetry.space_group_name_H-M   'P 1'
#
loop_
_entity.id
_entity.type
_entity.pdbx_description
1 polymer ?
#
loop_
_entity_poly.entity_id
_entity_poly.type
_entity_poly.pdbx_seq_one_letter_code
_entity_poly.pdbx_strand_id
1 'polypeptide(L)'
;MKTSRLLIDGDILTYRTCWACQTQVQWDDDIVTTATNLKEARSQALSTINYWQEQLGVSEVVICFSPKGGKYFRHNILESYKATRKASQKPMGYHSLVDYLKINFEHVQVPMLEADDTLGILATNGECSRNIIVSVDKDMLTIPCEYYNIDKQTTEVITERAADYMHLYQTLVGDSTDNYKGCPGVGPKRASDILTWVPQWAGVLAAFMKAGLTEAEALVQARVARILRADDYNFDTGEVRLWEPSKN
;
A
#
# COMPACT_ATOMS: atom_id res chain seq x y z
N MET A 1 24.95 15.20 5.15
CA MET A 1 24.66 13.95 5.90
C MET A 1 23.65 13.17 5.10
N LYS A 2 23.79 11.86 5.01
CA LYS A 2 22.77 11.05 4.33
C LYS A 2 21.52 11.03 5.23
N THR A 3 20.41 11.58 4.74
CA THR A 3 19.13 11.59 5.47
C THR A 3 18.48 10.22 5.43
N SER A 4 17.86 9.83 6.54
CA SER A 4 17.03 8.63 6.64
C SER A 4 15.66 9.00 7.16
N ARG A 5 14.59 8.39 6.61
CA ARG A 5 13.22 8.69 7.03
C ARG A 5 12.33 7.45 7.10
N LEU A 6 11.34 7.52 7.99
CA LEU A 6 10.23 6.60 8.04
C LEU A 6 9.12 7.09 7.12
N LEU A 7 8.62 6.19 6.29
CA LEU A 7 7.46 6.38 5.45
C LEU A 7 6.32 5.54 6.05
N ILE A 8 5.41 6.19 6.74
CA ILE A 8 4.37 5.51 7.51
C ILE A 8 3.08 5.44 6.70
N ASP A 9 2.50 4.25 6.62
CA ASP A 9 1.14 4.04 6.15
C ASP A 9 0.16 4.64 7.17
N GLY A 10 -0.30 5.85 6.87
CA GLY A 10 -1.16 6.64 7.73
C GLY A 10 -2.57 6.07 7.84
N ASP A 11 -3.05 5.38 6.82
CA ASP A 11 -4.36 4.74 6.84
C ASP A 11 -4.38 3.57 7.82
N ILE A 12 -3.35 2.72 7.80
CA ILE A 12 -3.18 1.59 8.73
C ILE A 12 -2.96 2.09 10.16
N LEU A 13 -2.03 3.04 10.36
CA LEU A 13 -1.77 3.61 11.69
C LEU A 13 -3.06 4.16 12.31
N THR A 14 -3.77 5.01 11.57
CA THR A 14 -4.98 5.67 12.06
C THR A 14 -6.10 4.67 12.34
N TYR A 15 -6.32 3.72 11.42
CA TYR A 15 -7.35 2.70 11.56
C TYR A 15 -7.12 1.86 12.81
N ARG A 16 -5.91 1.33 12.99
CA ARG A 16 -5.56 0.46 14.12
C ARG A 16 -5.65 1.20 15.46
N THR A 17 -5.14 2.43 15.50
CA THR A 17 -5.16 3.25 16.72
C THR A 17 -6.59 3.59 17.15
N CYS A 18 -7.43 4.04 16.21
CA CYS A 18 -8.83 4.34 16.54
C CYS A 18 -9.61 3.10 16.96
N TRP A 19 -9.35 1.96 16.33
CA TRP A 19 -9.99 0.70 16.68
C TRP A 19 -9.59 0.24 18.09
N ALA A 20 -8.31 0.37 18.45
CA ALA A 20 -7.81 0.01 19.78
C ALA A 20 -8.36 0.92 20.89
N CYS A 21 -8.62 2.21 20.59
CA CYS A 21 -9.18 3.18 21.53
C CYS A 21 -10.71 3.27 21.50
N GLN A 22 -11.36 2.35 20.80
CA GLN A 22 -12.81 2.31 20.68
C GLN A 22 -13.43 1.52 21.83
N THR A 23 -14.41 2.10 22.49
CA THR A 23 -15.17 1.47 23.58
C THR A 23 -16.65 1.46 23.26
N GLN A 24 -17.32 0.43 23.73
CA GLN A 24 -18.79 0.37 23.71
C GLN A 24 -19.33 0.90 25.04
N VAL A 25 -20.29 1.80 24.95
CA VAL A 25 -21.00 2.36 26.10
C VAL A 25 -22.43 1.86 26.01
N GLN A 26 -22.82 1.03 26.96
CA GLN A 26 -24.20 0.56 27.12
C GLN A 26 -24.95 1.57 27.99
N TRP A 27 -26.00 2.14 27.44
CA TRP A 27 -26.84 3.14 28.12
C TRP A 27 -28.09 2.50 28.74
N ASP A 28 -28.60 1.45 28.07
CA ASP A 28 -29.77 0.68 28.46
C ASP A 28 -29.68 -0.73 27.87
N ASP A 29 -30.60 -1.63 28.21
CA ASP A 29 -30.58 -3.02 27.72
C ASP A 29 -30.53 -3.13 26.20
N ASP A 30 -31.13 -2.16 25.48
CA ASP A 30 -31.22 -2.14 24.01
C ASP A 30 -30.38 -1.03 23.36
N ILE A 31 -29.70 -0.16 24.14
CA ILE A 31 -28.97 1.00 23.59
C ILE A 31 -27.48 0.87 23.88
N VAL A 32 -26.73 0.53 22.82
CA VAL A 32 -25.27 0.50 22.84
C VAL A 32 -24.73 1.54 21.85
N THR A 33 -23.83 2.39 22.31
CA THR A 33 -23.12 3.34 21.46
C THR A 33 -21.64 3.01 21.46
N THR A 34 -20.97 3.35 20.37
CA THR A 34 -19.52 3.23 20.27
C THR A 34 -18.89 4.62 20.38
N ALA A 35 -17.88 4.75 21.20
CA ALA A 35 -17.12 5.99 21.36
C ALA A 35 -15.63 5.72 21.21
N THR A 36 -14.87 6.69 20.73
CA THR A 36 -13.41 6.64 20.69
C THR A 36 -12.86 7.74 21.59
N ASN A 37 -11.98 7.38 22.51
CA ASN A 37 -11.23 8.34 23.29
C ASN A 37 -10.15 9.00 22.41
N LEU A 38 -10.45 10.14 21.81
CA LEU A 38 -9.54 10.85 20.92
C LEU A 38 -8.25 11.30 21.58
N LYS A 39 -8.28 11.63 22.89
CA LYS A 39 -7.07 12.01 23.63
C LYS A 39 -6.12 10.82 23.73
N GLU A 40 -6.65 9.67 24.06
CA GLU A 40 -5.90 8.41 24.14
C GLU A 40 -5.40 7.98 22.75
N ALA A 41 -6.25 8.04 21.73
CA ALA A 41 -5.86 7.71 20.36
C ALA A 41 -4.71 8.59 19.84
N ARG A 42 -4.73 9.89 20.13
CA ARG A 42 -3.62 10.81 19.80
C ARG A 42 -2.34 10.43 20.54
N SER A 43 -2.43 10.19 21.86
CA SER A 43 -1.29 9.78 22.67
C SER A 43 -0.69 8.46 22.18
N GLN A 44 -1.54 7.49 21.89
CA GLN A 44 -1.10 6.18 21.39
C GLN A 44 -0.44 6.27 20.01
N ALA A 45 -1.00 7.06 19.08
CA ALA A 45 -0.40 7.26 17.76
C ALA A 45 1.00 7.88 17.88
N LEU A 46 1.16 8.94 18.71
CA LEU A 46 2.47 9.56 18.98
C LEU A 46 3.45 8.57 19.59
N SER A 47 3.04 7.82 20.62
CA SER A 47 3.89 6.82 21.25
C SER A 47 4.32 5.73 20.28
N THR A 48 3.43 5.32 19.38
CA THR A 48 3.73 4.32 18.36
C THR A 48 4.73 4.84 17.34
N ILE A 49 4.58 6.08 16.86
CA ILE A 49 5.55 6.71 15.95
C ILE A 49 6.91 6.85 16.61
N ASN A 50 6.96 7.36 17.84
CA ASN A 50 8.21 7.49 18.61
C ASN A 50 8.90 6.13 18.81
N TYR A 51 8.13 5.10 19.14
CA TYR A 51 8.65 3.73 19.25
C TYR A 51 9.32 3.27 17.95
N TRP A 52 8.69 3.49 16.79
CA TRP A 52 9.29 3.11 15.51
C TRP A 52 10.55 3.94 15.19
N GLN A 53 10.54 5.23 15.52
CA GLN A 53 11.74 6.09 15.35
C GLN A 53 12.92 5.58 16.18
N GLU A 54 12.69 5.23 17.43
CA GLU A 54 13.72 4.69 18.34
C GLU A 54 14.21 3.31 17.86
N GLN A 55 13.28 2.39 17.55
CA GLN A 55 13.62 1.02 17.12
C GLN A 55 14.40 1.00 15.80
N LEU A 56 14.08 1.88 14.88
CA LEU A 56 14.66 1.90 13.52
C LEU A 56 15.81 2.92 13.39
N GLY A 57 16.05 3.72 14.43
CA GLY A 57 17.12 4.70 14.47
C GLY A 57 16.95 5.83 13.46
N VAL A 58 15.71 6.30 13.26
CA VAL A 58 15.35 7.30 12.25
C VAL A 58 14.53 8.42 12.87
N SER A 59 14.92 9.68 12.62
CA SER A 59 14.26 10.85 13.22
C SER A 59 13.21 11.50 12.29
N GLU A 60 13.39 11.41 10.98
CA GLU A 60 12.46 12.00 10.03
C GLU A 60 11.28 11.07 9.78
N VAL A 61 10.08 11.63 9.75
CA VAL A 61 8.82 10.89 9.54
C VAL A 61 7.99 11.60 8.49
N VAL A 62 7.52 10.83 7.50
CA VAL A 62 6.50 11.26 6.53
C VAL A 62 5.34 10.27 6.59
N ILE A 63 4.14 10.78 6.75
CA ILE A 63 2.93 9.95 6.83
C ILE A 63 2.15 10.06 5.52
N CYS A 64 1.91 8.94 4.85
CA CYS A 64 1.16 8.88 3.61
C CYS A 64 -0.30 8.51 3.87
N PHE A 65 -1.22 9.25 3.25
CA PHE A 65 -2.66 9.01 3.37
C PHE A 65 -3.32 8.85 2.00
N SER A 66 -4.30 7.97 1.91
CA SER A 66 -5.19 7.91 0.77
C SER A 66 -6.18 9.09 0.77
N PRO A 67 -6.54 9.66 -0.40
CA PRO A 67 -7.52 10.72 -0.49
C PRO A 67 -8.93 10.24 -0.07
N LYS A 68 -9.74 11.18 0.42
CA LYS A 68 -11.15 10.92 0.72
C LYS A 68 -11.90 10.61 -0.59
N GLY A 69 -12.87 9.69 -0.52
CA GLY A 69 -13.76 9.39 -1.65
C GLY A 69 -13.40 8.15 -2.47
N GLY A 70 -12.24 7.52 -2.24
CA GLY A 70 -11.90 6.20 -2.78
C GLY A 70 -11.82 6.12 -4.31
N LYS A 71 -11.64 7.25 -5.02
CA LYS A 71 -11.41 7.25 -6.47
C LYS A 71 -9.91 7.31 -6.75
N TYR A 72 -9.39 6.31 -7.45
CA TYR A 72 -7.98 6.15 -7.75
C TYR A 72 -7.74 6.02 -9.25
N PHE A 73 -6.53 6.29 -9.74
CA PHE A 73 -6.19 6.16 -11.15
C PHE A 73 -6.46 4.74 -11.70
N ARG A 74 -6.38 3.72 -10.83
CA ARG A 74 -6.66 2.33 -11.18
C ARG A 74 -8.08 2.10 -11.68
N HIS A 75 -9.05 2.93 -11.28
CA HIS A 75 -10.42 2.87 -11.84
C HIS A 75 -10.48 3.24 -13.31
N ASN A 76 -9.51 4.00 -13.84
CA ASN A 76 -9.40 4.30 -15.26
C ASN A 76 -8.83 3.12 -16.06
N ILE A 77 -8.19 2.14 -15.37
CA ILE A 77 -7.61 0.93 -15.97
C ILE A 77 -8.60 -0.23 -15.85
N LEU A 78 -9.22 -0.37 -14.69
CA LEU A 78 -10.18 -1.41 -14.35
C LEU A 78 -11.31 -0.79 -13.52
N GLU A 79 -12.46 -0.55 -14.14
CA GLU A 79 -13.61 0.10 -13.50
C GLU A 79 -14.07 -0.63 -12.23
N SER A 80 -13.98 -1.96 -12.25
CA SER A 80 -14.35 -2.80 -11.10
C SER A 80 -13.31 -2.87 -9.98
N TYR A 81 -12.21 -2.11 -10.07
CA TYR A 81 -11.19 -2.08 -9.01
C TYR A 81 -11.81 -1.74 -7.67
N LYS A 82 -11.55 -2.56 -6.64
CA LYS A 82 -12.12 -2.44 -5.29
C LYS A 82 -13.66 -2.41 -5.18
N ALA A 83 -14.39 -2.71 -6.26
CA ALA A 83 -15.86 -2.66 -6.26
C ALA A 83 -16.51 -3.67 -5.30
N THR A 84 -15.82 -4.75 -4.95
CA THR A 84 -16.30 -5.75 -3.99
C THR A 84 -16.03 -5.37 -2.53
N ARG A 85 -15.22 -4.34 -2.29
CA ARG A 85 -14.99 -3.85 -0.92
C ARG A 85 -16.32 -3.32 -0.38
N LYS A 86 -16.89 -4.06 0.56
CA LYS A 86 -18.00 -3.52 1.36
C LYS A 86 -17.50 -2.23 2.01
N ALA A 87 -18.30 -1.17 1.97
CA ALA A 87 -18.00 0.04 2.70
C ALA A 87 -17.80 -0.32 4.19
N SER A 88 -16.56 -0.63 4.56
CA SER A 88 -16.23 -0.87 5.96
C SER A 88 -16.36 0.46 6.67
N GLN A 89 -17.20 0.50 7.68
CA GLN A 89 -17.33 1.68 8.50
C GLN A 89 -15.98 1.97 9.16
N LYS A 90 -15.40 3.13 8.86
CA LYS A 90 -14.19 3.55 9.54
C LYS A 90 -14.47 3.70 11.03
N PRO A 91 -13.51 3.34 11.92
CA PRO A 91 -13.71 3.50 13.35
C PRO A 91 -14.01 4.97 13.70
N MET A 92 -14.78 5.19 14.75
CA MET A 92 -15.06 6.54 15.22
C MET A 92 -13.75 7.29 15.51
N GLY A 93 -13.73 8.59 15.22
CA GLY A 93 -12.53 9.40 15.43
C GLY A 93 -11.45 9.29 14.34
N TYR A 94 -11.60 8.37 13.36
CA TYR A 94 -10.62 8.19 12.28
C TYR A 94 -10.21 9.50 11.62
N HIS A 95 -11.17 10.27 11.12
CA HIS A 95 -10.88 11.54 10.44
C HIS A 95 -10.25 12.58 11.37
N SER A 96 -10.70 12.64 12.64
CA SER A 96 -10.11 13.55 13.63
C SER A 96 -8.66 13.19 13.99
N LEU A 97 -8.31 11.92 13.96
CA LEU A 97 -6.92 11.48 14.18
C LEU A 97 -6.06 11.74 12.93
N VAL A 98 -6.60 11.51 11.72
CA VAL A 98 -5.91 11.90 10.46
C VAL A 98 -5.59 13.39 10.45
N ASP A 99 -6.58 14.25 10.76
CA ASP A 99 -6.38 15.70 10.78
C ASP A 99 -5.34 16.11 11.84
N TYR A 100 -5.36 15.47 13.00
CA TYR A 100 -4.35 15.68 14.04
C TYR A 100 -2.93 15.29 13.59
N LEU A 101 -2.78 14.13 12.95
CA LEU A 101 -1.47 13.66 12.45
C LEU A 101 -0.94 14.59 11.36
N LYS A 102 -1.80 15.07 10.45
CA LYS A 102 -1.43 16.02 9.40
C LYS A 102 -0.95 17.38 9.91
N ILE A 103 -1.48 17.83 11.05
CA ILE A 103 -1.04 19.09 11.68
C ILE A 103 0.34 18.92 12.34
N ASN A 104 0.66 17.72 12.84
CA ASN A 104 1.85 17.52 13.69
C ASN A 104 3.02 16.85 12.96
N PHE A 105 2.80 16.27 11.78
CA PHE A 105 3.84 15.56 11.01
C PHE A 105 3.84 16.01 9.55
N GLU A 106 5.01 15.89 8.93
CA GLU A 106 5.08 15.94 7.48
C GLU A 106 4.22 14.82 6.89
N HIS A 107 3.42 15.15 5.89
CA HIS A 107 2.49 14.20 5.31
C HIS A 107 2.32 14.40 3.82
N VAL A 108 1.98 13.30 3.13
CA VAL A 108 1.67 13.30 1.70
C VAL A 108 0.29 12.68 1.48
N GLN A 109 -0.53 13.37 0.71
CA GLN A 109 -1.82 12.90 0.23
C GLN A 109 -2.05 13.45 -1.17
N VAL A 110 -2.04 12.57 -2.16
CA VAL A 110 -2.14 12.97 -3.57
C VAL A 110 -3.50 12.54 -4.13
N PRO A 111 -4.23 13.43 -4.82
CA PRO A 111 -5.46 13.04 -5.50
C PRO A 111 -5.23 11.89 -6.45
N MET A 112 -6.18 10.94 -6.52
CA MET A 112 -6.16 9.76 -7.37
C MET A 112 -5.09 8.70 -7.05
N LEU A 113 -4.18 8.93 -6.08
CA LEU A 113 -3.20 7.95 -5.60
C LEU A 113 -3.64 7.38 -4.25
N GLU A 114 -3.36 6.10 -4.02
CA GLU A 114 -3.48 5.49 -2.70
C GLU A 114 -2.26 5.83 -1.83
N ALA A 115 -2.36 5.64 -0.52
CA ALA A 115 -1.22 5.80 0.37
C ALA A 115 -0.04 4.94 -0.07
N ASP A 116 -0.32 3.71 -0.52
CA ASP A 116 0.67 2.75 -1.02
C ASP A 116 1.48 3.30 -2.19
N ASP A 117 0.81 4.00 -3.14
CA ASP A 117 1.49 4.63 -4.27
C ASP A 117 2.43 5.73 -3.81
N THR A 118 1.97 6.59 -2.90
CA THR A 118 2.83 7.65 -2.37
C THR A 118 4.00 7.11 -1.56
N LEU A 119 3.80 6.01 -0.80
CA LEU A 119 4.87 5.29 -0.13
C LEU A 119 5.91 4.76 -1.11
N GLY A 120 5.47 4.11 -2.19
CA GLY A 120 6.36 3.55 -3.20
C GLY A 120 7.15 4.63 -3.97
N ILE A 121 6.48 5.72 -4.34
CA ILE A 121 7.13 6.86 -5.01
C ILE A 121 8.21 7.48 -4.12
N LEU A 122 7.88 7.78 -2.86
CA LEU A 122 8.81 8.39 -1.92
C LEU A 122 9.95 7.45 -1.52
N ALA A 123 9.69 6.16 -1.44
CA ALA A 123 10.72 5.18 -1.11
C ALA A 123 11.79 5.05 -2.19
N THR A 124 11.43 5.33 -3.45
CA THR A 124 12.29 5.08 -4.62
C THR A 124 12.79 6.35 -5.33
N ASN A 125 12.46 7.56 -4.83
CA ASN A 125 12.81 8.82 -5.48
C ASN A 125 14.28 9.26 -5.31
N GLY A 126 15.06 8.55 -4.51
CA GLY A 126 16.48 8.84 -4.31
C GLY A 126 16.80 10.09 -3.47
N GLU A 127 15.81 10.80 -2.95
CA GLU A 127 16.01 12.00 -2.12
C GLU A 127 16.69 11.67 -0.78
N CYS A 128 16.32 10.54 -0.18
CA CYS A 128 16.94 10.05 1.04
C CYS A 128 17.79 8.82 0.77
N SER A 129 18.87 8.69 1.51
CA SER A 129 19.77 7.53 1.35
C SER A 129 19.18 6.25 1.96
N ARG A 130 18.22 6.39 2.86
CA ARG A 130 17.54 5.27 3.52
C ARG A 130 16.08 5.64 3.78
N ASN A 131 15.18 4.93 3.13
CA ASN A 131 13.75 5.00 3.36
C ASN A 131 13.27 3.68 3.95
N ILE A 132 12.49 3.74 5.03
CA ILE A 132 11.88 2.56 5.66
C ILE A 132 10.37 2.73 5.57
N ILE A 133 9.69 1.86 4.84
CA ILE A 133 8.22 1.80 4.83
C ILE A 133 7.75 1.04 6.07
N VAL A 134 6.81 1.62 6.79
CA VAL A 134 6.19 1.05 7.99
C VAL A 134 4.73 0.74 7.70
N SER A 135 4.40 -0.53 7.50
CA SER A 135 3.03 -1.01 7.19
C SER A 135 2.86 -2.48 7.60
N VAL A 136 1.68 -3.03 7.43
CA VAL A 136 1.38 -4.48 7.52
C VAL A 136 1.07 -5.07 6.15
N ASP A 137 0.90 -4.23 5.13
CA ASP A 137 0.43 -4.67 3.83
C ASP A 137 1.52 -5.46 3.09
N LYS A 138 1.14 -6.66 2.62
CA LYS A 138 2.01 -7.51 1.80
C LYS A 138 2.39 -6.86 0.46
N ASP A 139 1.59 -5.91 -0.01
CA ASP A 139 1.77 -5.26 -1.30
C ASP A 139 3.01 -4.34 -1.27
N MET A 140 3.46 -3.92 -0.08
CA MET A 140 4.74 -3.23 0.11
C MET A 140 5.95 -4.04 -0.37
N LEU A 141 5.84 -5.38 -0.46
CA LEU A 141 6.88 -6.23 -1.02
C LEU A 141 7.12 -6.02 -2.53
N THR A 142 6.29 -5.22 -3.20
CA THR A 142 6.49 -4.81 -4.60
C THR A 142 7.33 -3.54 -4.75
N ILE A 143 7.80 -2.96 -3.63
CA ILE A 143 8.56 -1.72 -3.59
C ILE A 143 10.00 -2.03 -3.15
N PRO A 144 11.04 -1.65 -3.92
CA PRO A 144 12.44 -1.82 -3.50
C PRO A 144 12.80 -0.80 -2.41
N CYS A 145 12.83 -1.24 -1.16
CA CYS A 145 13.12 -0.41 0.01
C CYS A 145 13.44 -1.27 1.25
N GLU A 146 13.74 -0.64 2.38
CA GLU A 146 13.59 -1.29 3.66
C GLU A 146 12.10 -1.27 4.07
N TYR A 147 11.57 -2.40 4.47
CA TYR A 147 10.19 -2.57 4.90
C TYR A 147 10.13 -3.09 6.33
N TYR A 148 9.50 -2.35 7.22
CA TYR A 148 9.21 -2.77 8.58
C TYR A 148 7.77 -3.26 8.68
N ASN A 149 7.61 -4.57 8.92
CA ASN A 149 6.29 -5.16 9.15
C ASN A 149 5.88 -4.98 10.61
N ILE A 150 4.82 -4.21 10.84
CA ILE A 150 4.34 -3.85 12.18
C ILE A 150 3.93 -5.08 13.00
N ASP A 151 3.27 -6.07 12.38
CA ASP A 151 2.77 -7.25 13.09
C ASP A 151 3.87 -8.24 13.45
N LYS A 152 4.84 -8.41 12.56
CA LYS A 152 6.00 -9.30 12.78
C LYS A 152 7.12 -8.62 13.55
N GLN A 153 7.12 -7.28 13.63
CA GLN A 153 8.19 -6.47 14.19
C GLN A 153 9.57 -6.79 13.58
N THR A 154 9.58 -6.99 12.26
CA THR A 154 10.80 -7.34 11.51
C THR A 154 11.05 -6.36 10.39
N THR A 155 12.33 -6.05 10.16
CA THR A 155 12.78 -5.28 9.00
C THR A 155 13.30 -6.22 7.92
N GLU A 156 12.89 -6.00 6.69
CA GLU A 156 13.31 -6.73 5.51
C GLU A 156 13.83 -5.73 4.46
N VAL A 157 14.94 -6.07 3.80
CA VAL A 157 15.44 -5.29 2.65
C VAL A 157 14.92 -5.93 1.38
N ILE A 158 14.05 -5.21 0.69
CA ILE A 158 13.46 -5.65 -0.57
C ILE A 158 14.31 -5.11 -1.70
N THR A 159 14.97 -6.01 -2.42
CA THR A 159 15.74 -5.65 -3.62
C THR A 159 14.81 -5.35 -4.80
N GLU A 160 15.29 -4.59 -5.79
CA GLU A 160 14.53 -4.33 -7.02
C GLU A 160 14.04 -5.64 -7.69
N ARG A 161 14.93 -6.63 -7.80
CA ARG A 161 14.58 -7.94 -8.33
C ARG A 161 13.48 -8.64 -7.54
N ALA A 162 13.50 -8.57 -6.21
CA ALA A 162 12.46 -9.16 -5.37
C ALA A 162 11.12 -8.42 -5.52
N ALA A 163 11.17 -7.10 -5.59
CA ALA A 163 10.01 -6.27 -5.81
C ALA A 163 9.36 -6.51 -7.19
N ASP A 164 10.15 -6.63 -8.24
CA ASP A 164 9.67 -6.94 -9.58
C ASP A 164 9.08 -8.37 -9.65
N TYR A 165 9.73 -9.33 -8.99
CA TYR A 165 9.17 -10.67 -8.86
C TYR A 165 7.80 -10.65 -8.19
N MET A 166 7.63 -9.93 -7.09
CA MET A 166 6.37 -9.83 -6.37
C MET A 166 5.29 -9.14 -7.21
N HIS A 167 5.63 -8.09 -7.95
CA HIS A 167 4.71 -7.44 -8.88
C HIS A 167 4.19 -8.41 -9.96
N LEU A 168 5.08 -9.18 -10.61
CA LEU A 168 4.70 -10.18 -11.61
C LEU A 168 3.92 -11.35 -10.98
N TYR A 169 4.27 -11.72 -9.75
CA TYR A 169 3.53 -12.75 -9.00
C TYR A 169 2.09 -12.30 -8.73
N GLN A 170 1.88 -11.08 -8.27
CA GLN A 170 0.55 -10.54 -8.05
C GLN A 170 -0.23 -10.38 -9.37
N THR A 171 0.43 -10.01 -10.45
CA THR A 171 -0.16 -9.98 -11.79
C THR A 171 -0.73 -11.34 -12.19
N LEU A 172 -0.05 -12.43 -11.86
CA LEU A 172 -0.49 -13.80 -12.15
C LEU A 172 -1.60 -14.28 -11.22
N VAL A 173 -1.45 -14.04 -9.90
CA VAL A 173 -2.38 -14.56 -8.88
C VAL A 173 -3.64 -13.72 -8.78
N GLY A 174 -3.54 -12.42 -9.01
CA GLY A 174 -4.59 -11.46 -8.74
C GLY A 174 -4.76 -11.16 -7.25
N ASP A 175 -5.71 -10.29 -6.94
CA ASP A 175 -6.13 -9.99 -5.57
C ASP A 175 -7.65 -9.82 -5.49
N SER A 176 -8.29 -10.70 -4.72
CA SER A 176 -9.75 -10.67 -4.53
C SER A 176 -10.22 -9.47 -3.70
N THR A 177 -9.35 -8.94 -2.82
CA THR A 177 -9.64 -7.76 -2.00
C THR A 177 -9.72 -6.50 -2.86
N ASP A 178 -8.84 -6.41 -3.86
CA ASP A 178 -8.77 -5.32 -4.81
C ASP A 178 -9.56 -5.58 -6.10
N ASN A 179 -10.18 -6.76 -6.17
CA ASN A 179 -11.07 -7.17 -7.25
C ASN A 179 -10.40 -7.18 -8.64
N TYR A 180 -9.15 -7.63 -8.71
CA TYR A 180 -8.53 -7.98 -9.98
C TYR A 180 -8.15 -9.48 -9.97
N LYS A 181 -8.41 -10.16 -11.10
CA LYS A 181 -8.52 -11.62 -11.11
C LYS A 181 -7.19 -12.34 -11.35
N GLY A 182 -6.17 -11.65 -11.84
CA GLY A 182 -4.96 -12.29 -12.34
C GLY A 182 -5.18 -13.19 -13.54
N CYS A 183 -4.32 -14.18 -13.74
CA CYS A 183 -4.38 -15.15 -14.82
C CYS A 183 -5.29 -16.33 -14.43
N PRO A 184 -6.33 -16.66 -15.20
CA PRO A 184 -7.23 -17.78 -14.91
C PRO A 184 -6.47 -19.11 -14.73
N GLY A 185 -6.80 -19.82 -13.65
CA GLY A 185 -6.19 -21.11 -13.34
C GLY A 185 -4.74 -21.03 -12.86
N VAL A 186 -4.21 -19.85 -12.53
CA VAL A 186 -2.88 -19.64 -11.94
C VAL A 186 -3.04 -19.22 -10.49
N GLY A 187 -2.88 -20.18 -9.59
CA GLY A 187 -2.78 -19.93 -8.15
C GLY A 187 -1.33 -19.74 -7.69
N PRO A 188 -1.10 -19.55 -6.38
CA PRO A 188 0.21 -19.23 -5.81
C PRO A 188 1.35 -20.15 -6.23
N LYS A 189 1.15 -21.47 -6.16
CA LYS A 189 2.18 -22.44 -6.54
C LYS A 189 2.57 -22.32 -8.00
N ARG A 190 1.57 -22.25 -8.89
CA ARG A 190 1.81 -22.15 -10.33
C ARG A 190 2.46 -20.84 -10.73
N ALA A 191 2.09 -19.72 -10.09
CA ALA A 191 2.74 -18.44 -10.32
C ALA A 191 4.22 -18.49 -9.94
N SER A 192 4.56 -19.07 -8.79
CA SER A 192 5.93 -19.26 -8.38
C SER A 192 6.71 -20.15 -9.36
N ASP A 193 6.12 -21.26 -9.81
CA ASP A 193 6.75 -22.14 -10.79
C ASP A 193 7.04 -21.39 -12.12
N ILE A 194 6.07 -20.63 -12.64
CA ILE A 194 6.23 -19.82 -13.86
C ILE A 194 7.40 -18.85 -13.72
N LEU A 195 7.44 -18.08 -12.62
CA LEU A 195 8.44 -17.05 -12.40
C LEU A 195 9.81 -17.59 -12.00
N THR A 196 9.90 -18.82 -11.50
CA THR A 196 11.18 -19.50 -11.25
C THR A 196 11.90 -19.85 -12.56
N TRP A 197 11.15 -20.33 -13.55
CA TRP A 197 11.70 -20.72 -14.85
C TRP A 197 11.90 -19.52 -15.79
N VAL A 198 10.95 -18.56 -15.78
CA VAL A 198 11.00 -17.37 -16.62
C VAL A 198 10.55 -16.15 -15.78
N PRO A 199 11.44 -15.58 -14.94
CA PRO A 199 11.08 -14.49 -14.02
C PRO A 199 10.96 -13.14 -14.73
N GLN A 200 10.24 -13.10 -15.84
CA GLN A 200 10.09 -11.97 -16.72
C GLN A 200 8.67 -11.93 -17.28
N TRP A 201 8.33 -10.79 -17.89
CA TRP A 201 7.04 -10.59 -18.56
C TRP A 201 6.67 -11.69 -19.55
N ALA A 202 7.64 -12.25 -20.27
CA ALA A 202 7.41 -13.35 -21.21
C ALA A 202 6.72 -14.57 -20.56
N GLY A 203 7.10 -14.92 -19.33
CA GLY A 203 6.44 -16.01 -18.58
C GLY A 203 5.00 -15.67 -18.19
N VAL A 204 4.75 -14.44 -17.78
CA VAL A 204 3.39 -13.94 -17.49
C VAL A 204 2.55 -13.97 -18.74
N LEU A 205 3.03 -13.39 -19.83
CA LEU A 205 2.33 -13.34 -21.10
C LEU A 205 1.99 -14.74 -21.64
N ALA A 206 2.96 -15.67 -21.59
CA ALA A 206 2.72 -17.05 -22.01
C ALA A 206 1.61 -17.73 -21.19
N ALA A 207 1.51 -17.44 -19.88
CA ALA A 207 0.46 -17.97 -19.03
C ALA A 207 -0.92 -17.41 -19.42
N PHE A 208 -1.03 -16.11 -19.66
CA PHE A 208 -2.27 -15.46 -20.11
C PHE A 208 -2.71 -15.96 -21.47
N MET A 209 -1.80 -16.04 -22.44
CA MET A 209 -2.10 -16.57 -23.78
C MET A 209 -2.55 -18.05 -23.71
N LYS A 210 -1.94 -18.88 -22.85
CA LYS A 210 -2.39 -20.26 -22.63
C LYS A 210 -3.78 -20.35 -22.03
N ALA A 211 -4.19 -19.33 -21.25
CA ALA A 211 -5.53 -19.21 -20.70
C ALA A 211 -6.56 -18.63 -21.70
N GLY A 212 -6.15 -18.35 -22.94
CA GLY A 212 -7.00 -17.78 -24.00
C GLY A 212 -7.18 -16.26 -23.91
N LEU A 213 -6.31 -15.58 -23.14
CA LEU A 213 -6.32 -14.14 -22.95
C LEU A 213 -5.24 -13.45 -23.80
N THR A 214 -5.40 -12.16 -24.01
CA THR A 214 -4.50 -11.30 -24.78
C THR A 214 -3.43 -10.65 -23.90
N GLU A 215 -2.39 -10.09 -24.53
CA GLU A 215 -1.40 -9.25 -23.83
C GLU A 215 -2.05 -8.00 -23.22
N ALA A 216 -3.04 -7.40 -23.89
CA ALA A 216 -3.75 -6.24 -23.35
C ALA A 216 -4.44 -6.55 -22.01
N GLU A 217 -5.05 -7.74 -21.90
CA GLU A 217 -5.68 -8.20 -20.64
C GLU A 217 -4.63 -8.49 -19.56
N ALA A 218 -3.49 -9.06 -19.92
CA ALA A 218 -2.37 -9.23 -19.00
C ALA A 218 -1.82 -7.89 -18.49
N LEU A 219 -1.67 -6.89 -19.37
CA LEU A 219 -1.23 -5.54 -19.03
C LEU A 219 -2.20 -4.83 -18.08
N VAL A 220 -3.52 -5.02 -18.24
CA VAL A 220 -4.50 -4.48 -17.28
C VAL A 220 -4.22 -5.00 -15.88
N GLN A 221 -4.00 -6.33 -15.72
CA GLN A 221 -3.70 -6.91 -14.41
C GLN A 221 -2.38 -6.38 -13.83
N ALA A 222 -1.33 -6.30 -14.66
CA ALA A 222 -0.03 -5.79 -14.25
C ALA A 222 -0.07 -4.32 -13.80
N ARG A 223 -0.79 -3.48 -14.53
CA ARG A 223 -0.94 -2.05 -14.22
C ARG A 223 -1.78 -1.80 -12.97
N VAL A 224 -2.77 -2.64 -12.71
CA VAL A 224 -3.58 -2.56 -11.48
C VAL A 224 -2.80 -3.05 -10.27
N ALA A 225 -2.01 -4.13 -10.40
CA ALA A 225 -1.16 -4.66 -9.34
C ALA A 225 0.06 -3.77 -9.01
N ARG A 226 0.43 -2.86 -9.92
CA ARG A 226 1.61 -2.00 -9.74
C ARG A 226 1.38 -0.97 -8.63
N ILE A 227 2.18 -1.04 -7.57
CA ILE A 227 2.40 0.10 -6.68
C ILE A 227 3.39 1.04 -7.39
N LEU A 228 3.04 2.32 -7.50
CA LEU A 228 3.87 3.28 -8.23
C LEU A 228 5.23 3.48 -7.55
N ARG A 229 6.27 3.60 -8.37
CA ARG A 229 7.62 4.02 -7.97
C ARG A 229 7.90 5.42 -8.51
N ALA A 230 9.03 6.01 -8.17
CA ALA A 230 9.38 7.38 -8.58
C ALA A 230 9.27 7.63 -10.08
N ASP A 231 9.69 6.68 -10.90
CA ASP A 231 9.63 6.79 -12.36
C ASP A 231 8.20 6.65 -12.93
N ASP A 232 7.27 6.15 -12.12
CA ASP A 232 5.88 5.91 -12.52
C ASP A 232 4.98 7.15 -12.30
N TYR A 233 5.50 8.23 -11.66
CA TYR A 233 4.70 9.41 -11.34
C TYR A 233 5.49 10.72 -11.45
N ASN A 234 4.85 11.75 -11.99
CA ASN A 234 5.40 13.09 -12.06
C ASN A 234 4.61 14.03 -11.14
N PHE A 235 5.25 14.53 -10.07
CA PHE A 235 4.61 15.44 -9.12
C PHE A 235 4.29 16.82 -9.72
N ASP A 236 5.04 17.29 -10.72
CA ASP A 236 4.83 18.60 -11.32
C ASP A 236 3.60 18.63 -12.22
N THR A 237 3.34 17.53 -12.93
CA THR A 237 2.19 17.40 -13.85
C THR A 237 1.02 16.63 -13.28
N GLY A 238 1.21 15.85 -12.21
CA GLY A 238 0.22 14.91 -11.66
C GLY A 238 -0.03 13.69 -12.56
N GLU A 239 0.88 13.42 -13.52
CA GLU A 239 0.70 12.35 -14.49
C GLU A 239 1.22 11.01 -13.96
N VAL A 240 0.38 9.96 -14.09
CA VAL A 240 0.78 8.57 -13.85
C VAL A 240 1.29 7.96 -15.15
N ARG A 241 2.54 7.52 -15.16
CA ARG A 241 3.09 6.70 -16.23
C ARG A 241 2.74 5.24 -15.93
N LEU A 242 1.88 4.67 -16.76
CA LEU A 242 1.47 3.27 -16.59
C LEU A 242 2.65 2.33 -16.85
N TRP A 243 2.74 1.31 -16.03
CA TRP A 243 3.77 0.30 -16.16
C TRP A 243 3.75 -0.38 -17.53
N GLU A 244 4.93 -0.56 -18.09
CA GLU A 244 5.20 -1.27 -19.34
C GLU A 244 6.31 -2.30 -19.11
N PRO A 245 6.23 -3.49 -19.74
CA PRO A 245 7.33 -4.46 -19.67
C PRO A 245 8.59 -3.90 -20.34
N SER A 246 9.74 -4.17 -19.71
CA SER A 246 11.03 -3.82 -20.31
C SER A 246 11.14 -4.46 -21.69
N LYS A 247 11.45 -3.65 -22.68
CA LYS A 247 11.79 -4.15 -24.03
C LYS A 247 13.20 -4.75 -23.96
N ASN A 248 13.28 -6.07 -23.78
CA ASN A 248 14.53 -6.82 -24.00
C ASN A 248 14.65 -7.20 -25.45
#